data_77a50c5c4335cd4f029dd124a772d476
#
_entry.id   77a50c5c4335cd4f029dd124a772d476
#
_cell.length_a   1.000
_cell.length_b   1.000
_cell.length_c   1.000
_cell.angle_alpha   90.00
_cell.angle_beta   90.00
_cell.angle_gamma   90.00
#
_symmetry.space_group_name_H-M   'P 1'
#
loop_
_entity.id
_entity.type
_entity.pdbx_description
1 polymer ?
#
loop_
_entity_poly.entity_id
_entity_poly.type
_entity_poly.pdbx_seq_one_letter_code
_entity_poly.pdbx_strand_id
1 'polypeptide(L)'
;AKNTDLIKEFNKGGDIQFGYGPHAPYTVSDATFEKIIDQAQANNTWIHTHLHETAFEVQQSMTDFGMRPVARLAKLGLFDVHSQAVHMTQINDEDIENLSGKKCHIIHCPESNLKLASGFSPIQKLYNAGLNINIGTDGAASNNDLDMVSETRTAALLAKAVAEDAEAFPAYQAMYSATRGGALAFGRDKMGSIQTGFEADMIAVNLDDLNTQPVFDP
;
A
#
# COMPACT_ATOMS: atom_id res chain seq x y z
N ALA A 1 -1.36 -21.79 -12.52
CA ALA A 1 -0.48 -22.23 -13.62
C ALA A 1 -0.05 -21.03 -14.48
N LYS A 2 -0.94 -20.32 -15.20
CA LYS A 2 -0.57 -19.20 -16.09
C LYS A 2 0.24 -18.09 -15.40
N ASN A 3 -0.15 -17.64 -14.20
CA ASN A 3 0.55 -16.57 -13.48
C ASN A 3 1.97 -16.99 -13.06
N THR A 4 2.15 -18.23 -12.63
CA THR A 4 3.46 -18.78 -12.25
C THR A 4 4.40 -18.86 -13.47
N ASP A 5 3.86 -19.17 -14.65
CA ASP A 5 4.66 -19.23 -15.88
C ASP A 5 5.10 -17.82 -16.31
N LEU A 6 4.20 -16.81 -16.23
CA LEU A 6 4.55 -15.41 -16.49
C LEU A 6 5.61 -14.88 -15.51
N ILE A 7 5.49 -15.18 -14.21
CA ILE A 7 6.49 -14.78 -13.22
C ILE A 7 7.85 -15.37 -13.56
N LYS A 8 7.92 -16.68 -13.91
CA LYS A 8 9.18 -17.34 -14.30
C LYS A 8 9.79 -16.80 -15.59
N GLU A 9 8.93 -16.34 -16.51
CA GLU A 9 9.36 -15.79 -17.80
C GLU A 9 9.92 -14.37 -17.64
N PHE A 10 9.23 -13.49 -16.89
CA PHE A 10 9.50 -12.06 -16.86
C PHE A 10 10.28 -11.58 -15.63
N ASN A 11 10.16 -12.22 -14.45
CA ASN A 11 10.91 -11.80 -13.25
C ASN A 11 12.39 -12.23 -13.27
N LYS A 12 13.08 -11.98 -14.37
CA LYS A 12 14.50 -12.30 -14.57
C LYS A 12 15.41 -11.05 -14.55
N GLY A 13 14.98 -9.97 -13.87
CA GLY A 13 15.75 -8.73 -13.80
C GLY A 13 15.48 -7.75 -14.93
N GLY A 14 14.35 -7.89 -15.62
CA GLY A 14 13.89 -6.93 -16.64
C GLY A 14 13.03 -5.81 -16.06
N ASP A 15 12.56 -4.93 -16.93
CA ASP A 15 11.72 -3.77 -16.58
C ASP A 15 10.30 -4.15 -16.13
N ILE A 16 9.86 -5.38 -16.43
CA ILE A 16 8.54 -5.90 -16.09
C ILE A 16 8.69 -6.91 -14.96
N GLN A 17 7.90 -6.73 -13.90
CA GLN A 17 7.81 -7.65 -12.78
C GLN A 17 6.34 -8.08 -12.57
N PHE A 18 6.14 -9.31 -12.14
CA PHE A 18 4.84 -9.87 -11.82
C PHE A 18 4.77 -10.26 -10.35
N GLY A 19 3.64 -9.96 -9.72
CA GLY A 19 3.28 -10.44 -8.39
C GLY A 19 1.94 -11.17 -8.41
N TYR A 20 1.49 -11.56 -7.23
CA TYR A 20 0.18 -12.17 -7.03
C TYR A 20 -0.80 -11.14 -6.47
N GLY A 21 -2.00 -11.06 -7.06
CA GLY A 21 -3.05 -10.13 -6.66
C GLY A 21 -4.33 -10.86 -6.21
N PRO A 22 -4.35 -11.59 -5.08
CA PRO A 22 -5.62 -12.07 -4.52
C PRO A 22 -6.47 -10.86 -4.16
N HIS A 23 -7.76 -10.89 -4.53
CA HIS A 23 -8.62 -9.72 -4.39
C HIS A 23 -8.73 -9.24 -2.94
N ALA A 24 -9.27 -10.06 -2.05
CA ALA A 24 -9.49 -9.72 -0.64
C ALA A 24 -9.75 -10.98 0.21
N PRO A 25 -9.56 -10.92 1.55
CA PRO A 25 -9.79 -12.06 2.44
C PRO A 25 -11.24 -12.61 2.43
N TYR A 26 -12.22 -11.79 2.10
CA TYR A 26 -13.62 -12.19 2.02
C TYR A 26 -14.02 -12.82 0.67
N THR A 27 -13.18 -12.76 -0.35
CA THR A 27 -13.42 -13.36 -1.68
C THR A 27 -12.47 -14.50 -2.02
N VAL A 28 -11.40 -14.66 -1.24
CA VAL A 28 -10.34 -15.65 -1.48
C VAL A 28 -10.21 -16.56 -0.27
N SER A 29 -10.27 -17.88 -0.51
CA SER A 29 -10.16 -18.87 0.58
C SER A 29 -8.76 -18.97 1.16
N ASP A 30 -8.64 -19.42 2.41
CA ASP A 30 -7.36 -19.69 3.08
C ASP A 30 -6.47 -20.62 2.27
N ALA A 31 -7.01 -21.71 1.76
CA ALA A 31 -6.27 -22.66 0.93
C ALA A 31 -5.71 -22.02 -0.37
N THR A 32 -6.35 -20.96 -0.88
CA THR A 32 -5.85 -20.20 -2.01
C THR A 32 -4.76 -19.22 -1.57
N PHE A 33 -4.93 -18.55 -0.43
CA PHE A 33 -3.88 -17.71 0.15
C PHE A 33 -2.61 -18.50 0.45
N GLU A 34 -2.72 -19.68 1.10
CA GLU A 34 -1.58 -20.58 1.37
C GLU A 34 -0.80 -20.90 0.08
N LYS A 35 -1.50 -21.32 -0.98
CA LYS A 35 -0.86 -21.59 -2.28
C LYS A 35 -0.19 -20.35 -2.89
N ILE A 36 -0.79 -19.17 -2.75
CA ILE A 36 -0.23 -17.92 -3.26
C ILE A 36 1.02 -17.55 -2.45
N ILE A 37 0.99 -17.70 -1.13
CA ILE A 37 2.14 -17.45 -0.24
C ILE A 37 3.31 -18.36 -0.60
N ASP A 38 3.07 -19.67 -0.74
CA ASP A 38 4.09 -20.64 -1.15
C ASP A 38 4.69 -20.26 -2.52
N GLN A 39 3.85 -19.87 -3.47
CA GLN A 39 4.31 -19.47 -4.81
C GLN A 39 5.07 -18.14 -4.79
N ALA A 40 4.63 -17.16 -4.01
CA ALA A 40 5.32 -15.88 -3.87
C ALA A 40 6.71 -16.08 -3.25
N GLN A 41 6.80 -16.91 -2.22
CA GLN A 41 8.08 -17.27 -1.60
C GLN A 41 9.00 -18.01 -2.58
N ALA A 42 8.49 -19.01 -3.28
CA ALA A 42 9.26 -19.82 -4.24
C ALA A 42 9.78 -19.00 -5.45
N ASN A 43 9.05 -17.98 -5.86
CA ASN A 43 9.42 -17.11 -6.99
C ASN A 43 10.05 -15.77 -6.56
N ASN A 44 10.26 -15.55 -5.27
CA ASN A 44 10.78 -14.30 -4.70
C ASN A 44 10.05 -13.06 -5.24
N THR A 45 8.73 -13.07 -5.13
CA THR A 45 7.86 -11.99 -5.61
C THR A 45 6.89 -11.54 -4.52
N TRP A 46 6.10 -10.52 -4.80
CA TRP A 46 5.20 -9.86 -3.85
C TRP A 46 3.74 -10.32 -4.01
N ILE A 47 2.97 -10.11 -2.94
CA ILE A 47 1.52 -10.30 -2.90
C ILE A 47 0.86 -8.95 -2.63
N HIS A 48 -0.17 -8.59 -3.42
CA HIS A 48 -0.95 -7.36 -3.29
C HIS A 48 -2.41 -7.70 -3.07
N THR A 49 -3.01 -7.21 -1.98
CA THR A 49 -4.40 -7.55 -1.63
C THR A 49 -5.10 -6.40 -0.90
N HIS A 50 -6.40 -6.22 -1.14
CA HIS A 50 -7.23 -5.33 -0.31
C HIS A 50 -7.35 -5.94 1.08
N LEU A 51 -7.23 -5.10 2.10
CA LEU A 51 -7.23 -5.57 3.48
C LEU A 51 -7.75 -4.49 4.43
N HIS A 52 -8.70 -4.86 5.29
CA HIS A 52 -9.32 -3.95 6.25
C HIS A 52 -9.87 -2.66 5.61
N GLU A 53 -10.46 -2.81 4.41
CA GLU A 53 -11.03 -1.67 3.70
C GLU A 53 -12.29 -1.16 4.38
N THR A 54 -13.20 -2.05 4.79
CA THR A 54 -14.50 -1.66 5.36
C THR A 54 -14.78 -2.36 6.69
N ALA A 55 -15.62 -1.73 7.51
CA ALA A 55 -16.11 -2.34 8.76
C ALA A 55 -16.85 -3.66 8.48
N PHE A 56 -17.53 -3.78 7.34
CA PHE A 56 -18.21 -5.00 6.93
C PHE A 56 -17.23 -6.17 6.74
N GLU A 57 -16.10 -5.94 6.07
CA GLU A 57 -15.05 -6.96 5.90
C GLU A 57 -14.57 -7.52 7.24
N VAL A 58 -14.29 -6.63 8.20
CA VAL A 58 -13.84 -7.03 9.54
C VAL A 58 -14.92 -7.81 10.28
N GLN A 59 -16.15 -7.32 10.26
CA GLN A 59 -17.29 -7.99 10.92
C GLN A 59 -17.56 -9.36 10.30
N GLN A 60 -17.49 -9.48 8.98
CA GLN A 60 -17.68 -10.76 8.27
C GLN A 60 -16.59 -11.76 8.68
N SER A 61 -15.33 -11.34 8.72
CA SER A 61 -14.21 -12.19 9.14
C SER A 61 -14.35 -12.66 10.58
N MET A 62 -14.79 -11.78 11.49
CA MET A 62 -15.07 -12.15 12.88
C MET A 62 -16.20 -13.18 12.99
N THR A 63 -17.23 -13.05 12.15
CA THR A 63 -18.36 -13.98 12.13
C THR A 63 -17.95 -15.36 11.59
N ASP A 64 -17.20 -15.37 10.48
CA ASP A 64 -16.89 -16.62 9.75
C ASP A 64 -15.70 -17.38 10.36
N PHE A 65 -14.71 -16.65 10.90
CA PHE A 65 -13.42 -17.22 11.33
C PHE A 65 -13.08 -16.94 12.80
N GLY A 66 -13.85 -16.13 13.50
CA GLY A 66 -13.58 -15.74 14.89
C GLY A 66 -12.34 -14.85 15.06
N MET A 67 -11.81 -14.28 13.97
CA MET A 67 -10.62 -13.42 13.99
C MET A 67 -10.66 -12.34 12.90
N ARG A 68 -9.94 -11.25 13.15
CA ARG A 68 -9.81 -10.14 12.22
C ARG A 68 -9.00 -10.54 10.97
N PRO A 69 -9.22 -9.93 9.79
CA PRO A 69 -8.53 -10.31 8.55
C PRO A 69 -7.00 -10.28 8.67
N VAL A 70 -6.41 -9.26 9.32
CA VAL A 70 -4.95 -9.20 9.54
C VAL A 70 -4.46 -10.39 10.37
N ALA A 71 -5.10 -10.69 11.50
CA ALA A 71 -4.72 -11.83 12.35
C ALA A 71 -4.85 -13.18 11.61
N ARG A 72 -5.91 -13.33 10.78
CA ARG A 72 -6.12 -14.51 9.94
C ARG A 72 -5.00 -14.67 8.91
N LEU A 73 -4.67 -13.62 8.17
CA LEU A 73 -3.62 -13.66 7.15
C LEU A 73 -2.21 -13.78 7.76
N ALA A 74 -1.97 -13.20 8.94
CA ALA A 74 -0.73 -13.41 9.70
C ALA A 74 -0.54 -14.88 10.07
N LYS A 75 -1.61 -15.55 10.52
CA LYS A 75 -1.60 -17.00 10.83
C LYS A 75 -1.27 -17.85 9.61
N LEU A 76 -1.68 -17.45 8.40
CA LEU A 76 -1.35 -18.12 7.15
C LEU A 76 0.10 -17.80 6.66
N GLY A 77 0.80 -16.85 7.29
CA GLY A 77 2.16 -16.47 6.92
C GLY A 77 2.26 -15.41 5.83
N LEU A 78 1.17 -14.70 5.50
CA LEU A 78 1.18 -13.68 4.44
C LEU A 78 2.26 -12.61 4.65
N PHE A 79 2.43 -12.15 5.89
CA PHE A 79 3.35 -11.06 6.21
C PHE A 79 4.81 -11.51 6.41
N ASP A 80 5.11 -12.80 6.28
CA ASP A 80 6.48 -13.33 6.26
C ASP A 80 7.08 -13.28 4.84
N VAL A 81 6.24 -13.11 3.80
CA VAL A 81 6.64 -12.82 2.43
C VAL A 81 6.41 -11.34 2.11
N HIS A 82 7.03 -10.82 1.06
CA HIS A 82 6.84 -9.44 0.62
C HIS A 82 5.38 -9.21 0.25
N SER A 83 4.69 -8.39 1.03
CA SER A 83 3.25 -8.18 0.90
C SER A 83 2.87 -6.71 0.93
N GLN A 84 1.76 -6.40 0.28
CA GLN A 84 1.19 -5.07 0.17
C GLN A 84 -0.28 -5.14 0.61
N ALA A 85 -0.60 -4.44 1.70
CA ALA A 85 -1.94 -4.35 2.27
C ALA A 85 -2.57 -3.02 1.87
N VAL A 86 -3.65 -3.08 1.08
CA VAL A 86 -4.30 -1.88 0.52
C VAL A 86 -5.42 -1.41 1.44
N HIS A 87 -5.61 -0.10 1.57
CA HIS A 87 -6.59 0.65 2.35
C HIS A 87 -6.32 0.75 3.85
N MET A 88 -6.39 -0.34 4.59
CA MET A 88 -6.11 -0.42 6.04
C MET A 88 -6.86 0.63 6.88
N THR A 89 -8.14 0.87 6.57
CA THR A 89 -8.96 1.88 7.25
C THR A 89 -9.46 1.40 8.60
N GLN A 90 -9.69 0.09 8.76
CA GLN A 90 -10.31 -0.53 9.94
C GLN A 90 -9.29 -1.21 10.86
N ILE A 91 -8.16 -0.56 11.08
CA ILE A 91 -7.03 -1.09 11.83
C ILE A 91 -7.16 -0.79 13.33
N ASN A 92 -6.72 -1.72 14.19
CA ASN A 92 -6.57 -1.53 15.63
C ASN A 92 -5.14 -1.82 16.08
N ASP A 93 -4.86 -1.75 17.38
CA ASP A 93 -3.51 -1.92 17.93
C ASP A 93 -3.00 -3.35 17.75
N GLU A 94 -3.85 -4.36 17.91
CA GLU A 94 -3.50 -5.77 17.71
C GLU A 94 -3.10 -6.04 16.24
N ASP A 95 -3.81 -5.42 15.29
CA ASP A 95 -3.46 -5.53 13.87
C ASP A 95 -2.07 -4.94 13.60
N ILE A 96 -1.75 -3.79 14.21
CA ILE A 96 -0.44 -3.15 14.09
C ILE A 96 0.66 -4.04 14.68
N GLU A 97 0.44 -4.67 15.84
CA GLU A 97 1.36 -5.61 16.45
C GLU A 97 1.63 -6.81 15.53
N ASN A 98 0.60 -7.36 14.88
CA ASN A 98 0.74 -8.46 13.92
C ASN A 98 1.56 -8.07 12.67
N LEU A 99 1.60 -6.80 12.31
CA LEU A 99 2.32 -6.28 11.14
C LEU A 99 3.73 -5.76 11.48
N SER A 100 3.97 -5.40 12.73
CA SER A 100 5.25 -4.81 13.17
C SER A 100 6.43 -5.76 12.93
N GLY A 101 7.48 -5.24 12.29
CA GLY A 101 8.67 -6.02 11.93
C GLY A 101 8.47 -7.05 10.82
N LYS A 102 7.30 -7.07 10.19
CA LYS A 102 6.97 -7.96 9.07
C LYS A 102 7.30 -7.33 7.71
N LYS A 103 7.29 -8.14 6.66
CA LYS A 103 7.53 -7.70 5.28
C LYS A 103 6.25 -7.18 4.62
N CYS A 104 5.53 -6.33 5.34
CA CYS A 104 4.27 -5.76 4.89
C CYS A 104 4.41 -4.27 4.63
N HIS A 105 3.94 -3.83 3.49
CA HIS A 105 3.86 -2.44 3.08
C HIS A 105 2.40 -2.01 3.01
N ILE A 106 2.08 -0.80 3.46
CA ILE A 106 0.72 -0.26 3.46
C ILE A 106 0.53 0.59 2.19
N ILE A 107 -0.51 0.30 1.43
CA ILE A 107 -0.90 1.12 0.27
C ILE A 107 -2.12 1.94 0.69
N HIS A 108 -1.91 3.22 0.91
CA HIS A 108 -2.95 4.17 1.29
C HIS A 108 -3.59 4.78 0.06
N CYS A 109 -4.92 4.64 -0.06
CA CYS A 109 -5.72 5.16 -1.15
C CYS A 109 -6.78 6.14 -0.59
N PRO A 110 -6.38 7.34 -0.12
CA PRO A 110 -7.27 8.22 0.63
C PRO A 110 -8.49 8.67 -0.16
N GLU A 111 -8.37 9.01 -1.44
CA GLU A 111 -9.49 9.48 -2.25
C GLU A 111 -10.49 8.37 -2.53
N SER A 112 -10.03 7.16 -2.80
CA SER A 112 -10.90 5.98 -2.90
C SER A 112 -11.63 5.72 -1.58
N ASN A 113 -10.93 5.72 -0.45
CA ASN A 113 -11.52 5.52 0.87
C ASN A 113 -12.59 6.58 1.18
N LEU A 114 -12.37 7.83 0.81
CA LEU A 114 -13.31 8.93 0.97
C LEU A 114 -14.51 8.77 0.05
N LYS A 115 -14.27 8.52 -1.23
CA LYS A 115 -15.33 8.38 -2.24
C LYS A 115 -16.28 7.23 -1.94
N LEU A 116 -15.75 6.09 -1.50
CA LEU A 116 -16.53 4.89 -1.17
C LEU A 116 -17.02 4.87 0.29
N ALA A 117 -16.64 5.87 1.10
CA ALA A 117 -16.95 5.95 2.54
C ALA A 117 -16.46 4.69 3.30
N SER A 118 -15.33 4.12 2.89
CA SER A 118 -14.74 2.91 3.48
C SER A 118 -14.23 3.13 4.90
N GLY A 119 -13.79 4.36 5.22
CA GLY A 119 -13.22 4.75 6.51
C GLY A 119 -11.92 5.52 6.38
N PHE A 120 -11.25 5.77 7.52
CA PHE A 120 -10.01 6.52 7.59
C PHE A 120 -8.86 5.64 8.06
N SER A 121 -7.83 5.53 7.25
CA SER A 121 -6.61 4.82 7.67
C SER A 121 -5.80 5.69 8.64
N PRO A 122 -5.37 5.18 9.82
CA PRO A 122 -4.60 5.94 10.79
C PRO A 122 -3.11 5.98 10.39
N ILE A 123 -2.79 6.64 9.28
CA ILE A 123 -1.49 6.60 8.60
C ILE A 123 -0.34 7.02 9.52
N GLN A 124 -0.52 8.08 10.32
CA GLN A 124 0.51 8.51 11.26
C GLN A 124 0.84 7.44 12.30
N LYS A 125 -0.16 6.71 12.78
CA LYS A 125 0.02 5.62 13.74
C LYS A 125 0.75 4.42 13.12
N LEU A 126 0.39 4.05 11.89
CA LEU A 126 1.04 3.01 11.11
C LEU A 126 2.51 3.37 10.82
N TYR A 127 2.78 4.62 10.44
CA TYR A 127 4.12 5.14 10.22
C TYR A 127 4.97 5.09 11.51
N ASN A 128 4.41 5.53 12.63
CA ASN A 128 5.09 5.50 13.95
C ASN A 128 5.40 4.07 14.42
N ALA A 129 4.64 3.08 13.97
CA ALA A 129 4.90 1.66 14.20
C ALA A 129 5.99 1.08 13.28
N GLY A 130 6.62 1.91 12.43
CA GLY A 130 7.71 1.52 11.53
C GLY A 130 7.24 0.84 10.24
N LEU A 131 5.96 0.91 9.92
CA LEU A 131 5.44 0.37 8.66
C LEU A 131 5.76 1.32 7.49
N ASN A 132 6.15 0.76 6.36
CA ASN A 132 6.35 1.54 5.14
C ASN A 132 5.01 1.91 4.53
N ILE A 133 4.74 3.21 4.45
CA ILE A 133 3.52 3.75 3.87
C ILE A 133 3.78 4.14 2.42
N ASN A 134 2.87 3.76 1.54
CA ASN A 134 2.85 4.11 0.14
C ASN A 134 1.52 4.74 -0.22
N ILE A 135 1.48 5.50 -1.29
CA ILE A 135 0.27 6.13 -1.80
C ILE A 135 -0.11 5.49 -3.13
N GLY A 136 -1.38 5.22 -3.30
CA GLY A 136 -1.95 4.69 -4.53
C GLY A 136 -3.33 5.29 -4.80
N THR A 137 -3.66 5.46 -6.06
CA THR A 137 -4.94 6.05 -6.49
C THR A 137 -6.11 5.07 -6.41
N ASP A 138 -5.84 3.76 -6.31
CA ASP A 138 -6.83 2.73 -6.62
C ASP A 138 -7.30 2.80 -8.09
N GLY A 139 -8.39 2.16 -8.46
CA GLY A 139 -8.91 2.18 -9.82
C GLY A 139 -9.72 3.43 -10.16
N ALA A 140 -9.86 3.74 -11.46
CA ALA A 140 -10.61 4.90 -11.95
C ALA A 140 -12.08 4.91 -11.49
N ALA A 141 -12.69 3.75 -11.22
CA ALA A 141 -14.06 3.66 -10.71
C ALA A 141 -14.19 4.20 -9.27
N SER A 142 -13.16 4.04 -8.45
CA SER A 142 -13.12 4.48 -7.06
C SER A 142 -12.37 5.77 -6.84
N ASN A 143 -11.60 6.27 -7.82
CA ASN A 143 -10.84 7.52 -7.70
C ASN A 143 -11.35 8.62 -8.65
N ASN A 144 -11.41 8.45 -9.93
CA ASN A 144 -11.80 9.28 -11.07
C ASN A 144 -10.62 9.74 -11.93
N ASP A 145 -9.71 10.58 -11.41
CA ASP A 145 -8.65 11.25 -12.18
C ASP A 145 -7.30 10.52 -12.17
N LEU A 146 -7.07 9.65 -11.18
CA LEU A 146 -5.82 8.90 -11.00
C LEU A 146 -4.59 9.83 -10.87
N ASP A 147 -4.78 11.00 -10.26
CA ASP A 147 -3.74 12.00 -10.04
C ASP A 147 -2.97 11.72 -8.74
N MET A 148 -1.74 11.23 -8.86
CA MET A 148 -0.87 10.94 -7.71
C MET A 148 -0.46 12.18 -6.91
N VAL A 149 -0.47 13.38 -7.50
CA VAL A 149 -0.14 14.63 -6.78
C VAL A 149 -1.32 15.02 -5.89
N SER A 150 -2.55 14.95 -6.42
CA SER A 150 -3.78 15.15 -5.66
C SER A 150 -3.90 14.13 -4.53
N GLU A 151 -3.69 12.85 -4.82
CA GLU A 151 -3.72 11.75 -3.86
C GLU A 151 -2.72 11.98 -2.71
N THR A 152 -1.49 12.41 -3.04
CA THR A 152 -0.44 12.71 -2.04
C THR A 152 -0.84 13.88 -1.14
N ARG A 153 -1.44 14.93 -1.71
CA ARG A 153 -1.96 16.07 -0.95
C ARG A 153 -3.10 15.64 -0.03
N THR A 154 -4.03 14.85 -0.53
CA THR A 154 -5.17 14.32 0.23
C THR A 154 -4.69 13.43 1.38
N ALA A 155 -3.71 12.56 1.15
CA ALA A 155 -3.06 11.75 2.19
C ALA A 155 -2.48 12.60 3.32
N ALA A 156 -1.71 13.66 2.98
CA ALA A 156 -1.08 14.54 3.95
C ALA A 156 -2.08 15.31 4.81
N LEU A 157 -3.17 15.80 4.20
CA LEU A 157 -4.21 16.56 4.91
C LEU A 157 -5.07 15.64 5.79
N LEU A 158 -5.49 14.49 5.25
CA LEU A 158 -6.33 13.54 5.95
C LEU A 158 -5.61 12.95 7.17
N ALA A 159 -4.33 12.62 7.04
CA ALA A 159 -3.53 12.09 8.16
C ALA A 159 -3.51 13.03 9.36
N LYS A 160 -3.44 14.35 9.15
CA LYS A 160 -3.50 15.37 10.21
C LYS A 160 -4.86 15.38 10.91
N ALA A 161 -5.93 15.33 10.14
CA ALA A 161 -7.29 15.31 10.68
C ALA A 161 -7.55 14.02 11.48
N VAL A 162 -7.10 12.88 11.00
CA VAL A 162 -7.28 11.58 11.68
C VAL A 162 -6.42 11.46 12.93
N ALA A 163 -5.22 12.03 12.92
CA ALA A 163 -4.32 12.04 14.08
C ALA A 163 -4.65 13.16 15.09
N GLU A 164 -5.53 14.11 14.74
CA GLU A 164 -5.80 15.35 15.51
C GLU A 164 -4.50 16.13 15.81
N ASP A 165 -3.54 16.08 14.87
CA ASP A 165 -2.21 16.66 15.00
C ASP A 165 -1.79 17.35 13.69
N ALA A 166 -1.52 18.65 13.74
CA ALA A 166 -1.11 19.45 12.59
C ALA A 166 0.30 19.08 12.07
N GLU A 167 1.12 18.41 12.87
CA GLU A 167 2.47 17.95 12.47
C GLU A 167 2.47 16.54 11.88
N ALA A 168 1.35 15.80 11.97
CA ALA A 168 1.24 14.44 11.44
C ALA A 168 1.49 14.40 9.94
N PHE A 169 2.20 13.38 9.48
CA PHE A 169 2.48 13.06 8.10
C PHE A 169 2.81 14.30 7.24
N PRO A 170 3.92 15.00 7.54
CA PRO A 170 4.30 16.24 6.86
C PRO A 170 4.63 15.99 5.38
N ALA A 171 4.70 17.07 4.60
CA ALA A 171 4.85 17.02 3.14
C ALA A 171 6.00 16.13 2.67
N TYR A 172 7.16 16.16 3.33
CA TYR A 172 8.30 15.31 2.96
C TYR A 172 8.02 13.82 3.17
N GLN A 173 7.24 13.44 4.20
CA GLN A 173 6.83 12.03 4.41
C GLN A 173 5.82 11.59 3.35
N ALA A 174 4.87 12.46 3.00
CA ALA A 174 3.91 12.20 1.93
C ALA A 174 4.62 12.03 0.58
N MET A 175 5.56 12.90 0.24
CA MET A 175 6.38 12.78 -0.97
C MET A 175 7.26 11.53 -0.97
N TYR A 176 7.87 11.19 0.18
CA TYR A 176 8.61 9.94 0.33
C TYR A 176 7.70 8.73 0.07
N SER A 177 6.49 8.73 0.61
CA SER A 177 5.52 7.65 0.44
C SER A 177 5.05 7.51 -1.01
N ALA A 178 4.90 8.63 -1.74
CA ALA A 178 4.53 8.64 -3.15
C ALA A 178 5.68 8.25 -4.10
N THR A 179 6.92 8.21 -3.62
CA THR A 179 8.12 7.95 -4.44
C THR A 179 8.92 6.77 -3.91
N ARG A 180 9.83 7.01 -2.97
CA ARG A 180 10.73 5.99 -2.40
C ARG A 180 9.96 4.87 -1.68
N GLY A 181 8.93 5.22 -0.93
CA GLY A 181 8.07 4.25 -0.25
C GLY A 181 7.45 3.26 -1.26
N GLY A 182 6.90 3.78 -2.37
CA GLY A 182 6.37 2.97 -3.46
C GLY A 182 7.41 2.03 -4.07
N ALA A 183 8.60 2.54 -4.36
CA ALA A 183 9.70 1.72 -4.88
C ALA A 183 10.04 0.54 -3.94
N LEU A 184 10.14 0.80 -2.64
CA LEU A 184 10.40 -0.23 -1.62
C LEU A 184 9.30 -1.27 -1.55
N ALA A 185 8.02 -0.87 -1.73
CA ALA A 185 6.89 -1.79 -1.74
C ALA A 185 6.92 -2.78 -2.92
N PHE A 186 7.64 -2.47 -3.97
CA PHE A 186 7.88 -3.37 -5.10
C PHE A 186 9.27 -4.02 -5.08
N GLY A 187 10.01 -3.88 -3.97
CA GLY A 187 11.37 -4.46 -3.84
C GLY A 187 12.41 -3.78 -4.74
N ARG A 188 12.18 -2.51 -5.14
CA ARG A 188 13.09 -1.75 -6.00
C ARG A 188 14.00 -0.86 -5.14
N ASP A 189 15.04 -1.45 -4.58
CA ASP A 189 15.94 -0.78 -3.62
C ASP A 189 16.75 0.38 -4.20
N LYS A 190 16.86 0.46 -5.52
CA LYS A 190 17.61 1.52 -6.24
C LYS A 190 16.69 2.42 -7.07
N MET A 191 15.47 2.65 -6.63
CA MET A 191 14.48 3.50 -7.31
C MET A 191 13.84 4.48 -6.31
N GLY A 192 13.20 5.55 -6.82
CA GLY A 192 12.43 6.50 -6.03
C GLY A 192 13.25 7.54 -5.26
N SER A 193 14.53 7.71 -5.60
CA SER A 193 15.42 8.75 -5.06
C SER A 193 16.44 9.16 -6.11
N ILE A 194 16.83 10.44 -6.12
CA ILE A 194 17.89 10.95 -7.01
C ILE A 194 19.24 10.72 -6.33
N GLN A 195 19.87 9.60 -6.66
CA GLN A 195 21.16 9.18 -6.08
C GLN A 195 22.03 8.50 -7.15
N THR A 196 23.36 8.60 -7.02
CA THR A 196 24.29 7.92 -7.92
C THR A 196 24.09 6.38 -7.83
N GLY A 197 23.89 5.72 -8.96
CA GLY A 197 23.66 4.29 -9.06
C GLY A 197 22.21 3.85 -8.86
N PHE A 198 21.28 4.80 -8.71
CA PHE A 198 19.85 4.56 -8.75
C PHE A 198 19.29 4.63 -10.17
N GLU A 199 18.13 4.01 -10.37
CA GLU A 199 17.39 4.07 -11.62
C GLU A 199 16.88 5.50 -11.85
N ALA A 200 17.02 6.00 -13.07
CA ALA A 200 16.62 7.35 -13.48
C ALA A 200 15.12 7.40 -13.84
N ASP A 201 14.27 6.90 -12.96
CA ASP A 201 12.81 6.99 -13.07
C ASP A 201 12.34 8.31 -12.42
N MET A 202 12.14 9.32 -13.24
CA MET A 202 11.94 10.71 -12.81
C MET A 202 10.88 11.41 -13.65
N ILE A 203 10.20 12.39 -13.05
CA ILE A 203 9.36 13.35 -13.73
C ILE A 203 9.93 14.77 -13.53
N ALA A 204 9.61 15.68 -14.46
CA ALA A 204 9.85 17.10 -14.30
C ALA A 204 8.50 17.83 -14.22
N VAL A 205 8.36 18.72 -13.24
CA VAL A 205 7.16 19.52 -13.03
C VAL A 205 7.43 20.97 -13.41
N ASN A 206 6.56 21.54 -14.27
CA ASN A 206 6.63 22.95 -14.60
C ASN A 206 6.04 23.79 -13.45
N LEU A 207 6.86 24.63 -12.82
CA LEU A 207 6.45 25.49 -11.71
C LEU A 207 5.88 26.85 -12.16
N ASP A 208 5.86 27.16 -13.47
CA ASP A 208 5.30 28.40 -14.00
C ASP A 208 3.81 28.30 -14.40
N ASP A 209 3.17 27.18 -14.10
CA ASP A 209 1.75 26.96 -14.36
C ASP A 209 0.87 27.54 -13.24
N LEU A 210 -0.38 27.90 -13.57
CA LEU A 210 -1.35 28.43 -12.61
C LEU A 210 -1.61 27.48 -11.41
N ASN A 211 -1.57 26.17 -11.66
CA ASN A 211 -1.81 25.16 -10.63
C ASN A 211 -0.61 24.96 -9.69
N THR A 212 0.56 25.46 -10.06
CA THR A 212 1.79 25.36 -9.26
C THR A 212 2.18 26.68 -8.59
N GLN A 213 1.43 27.75 -8.82
CA GLN A 213 1.69 29.07 -8.23
C GLN A 213 0.82 29.31 -6.97
N PRO A 214 1.29 30.12 -6.00
CA PRO A 214 2.64 30.68 -5.90
C PRO A 214 3.67 29.67 -5.40
N VAL A 215 4.89 29.73 -5.93
CA VAL A 215 6.03 28.92 -5.44
C VAL A 215 6.72 29.71 -4.32
N PHE A 216 6.73 29.15 -3.12
CA PHE A 216 7.41 29.75 -1.95
C PHE A 216 8.79 29.14 -1.72
N ASP A 217 8.91 27.83 -1.94
CA ASP A 217 10.15 27.05 -1.81
C ASP A 217 10.05 25.88 -2.81
N PRO A 218 10.76 25.94 -3.94
CA PRO A 218 10.68 24.95 -5.02
C PRO A 218 11.42 23.65 -4.71
#